data_64af00b73297cdd9d4b62c4170075108
#
_entry.id   64af00b73297cdd9d4b62c4170075108
#
_cell.length_a   1.000
_cell.length_b   1.000
_cell.length_c   1.000
_cell.angle_alpha   90.00
_cell.angle_beta   90.00
_cell.angle_gamma   90.00
#
_symmetry.space_group_name_H-M   'P 1'
#
loop_
_entity.id
_entity.type
_entity.pdbx_description
1 polymer ?
#
loop_
_entity_poly.entity_id
_entity_poly.type
_entity_poly.pdbx_seq_one_letter_code
_entity_poly.pdbx_strand_id
1 'polypeptide(L)'
;MKLIIICGATATGKSETAIALAKHLGAEIISADSMQLYKGMDIGTAKLSVDQRDGVAHHLLDVLEVHEDANVAWYQERARKLISEIHSRSKDVVVVGGTGLYIKAILDDLNFPDTDPEVRKSLNALAEKIGGDAMFERLEKLDPGAALAIDKANLRRVIRALEVIEITGKPFTANLPRKDSTHFPDAQQFGLVMDRETLDQRISNRVDEMWQKGLVQETHTLLSSGLREGRTAQLALGYAQVIKFADGLISEADAQEDTKRATRQYARRQETWFSRDERIRWISPTQPRLETIISHLRNSQSTRAALHE
;
A
#
# COMPACT_ATOMS: atom_id res chain seq x y z
N MET A 1 -15.21 -11.85 16.03
CA MET A 1 -15.15 -11.26 14.69
C MET A 1 -13.79 -11.56 14.10
N LYS A 2 -13.70 -11.65 12.76
CA LYS A 2 -12.47 -11.98 12.04
C LYS A 2 -11.88 -10.75 11.38
N LEU A 3 -10.54 -10.68 11.35
CA LEU A 3 -9.79 -9.77 10.49
C LEU A 3 -9.09 -10.60 9.41
N ILE A 4 -9.44 -10.36 8.15
CA ILE A 4 -8.96 -11.12 7.01
C ILE A 4 -8.28 -10.17 6.04
N ILE A 5 -7.08 -10.53 5.60
CA ILE A 5 -6.28 -9.73 4.67
C ILE A 5 -6.23 -10.43 3.32
N ILE A 6 -6.57 -9.71 2.25
CA ILE A 6 -6.37 -10.15 0.86
C ILE A 6 -5.30 -9.27 0.23
N CYS A 7 -4.13 -9.83 0.01
CA CYS A 7 -2.96 -9.11 -0.50
C CYS A 7 -2.40 -9.71 -1.79
N GLY A 8 -1.39 -9.06 -2.37
CA GLY A 8 -0.71 -9.51 -3.58
C GLY A 8 -0.49 -8.38 -4.59
N ALA A 9 0.11 -8.70 -5.74
CA ALA A 9 0.42 -7.73 -6.78
C ALA A 9 -0.84 -7.09 -7.39
N THR A 10 -0.68 -5.90 -7.99
CA THR A 10 -1.77 -5.30 -8.79
C THR A 10 -2.20 -6.25 -9.92
N ALA A 11 -3.40 -6.13 -10.41
CA ALA A 11 -4.02 -6.96 -11.46
C ALA A 11 -4.21 -8.46 -11.13
N THR A 12 -3.99 -8.91 -9.90
CA THR A 12 -4.23 -10.32 -9.51
C THR A 12 -5.69 -10.65 -9.18
N GLY A 13 -6.63 -9.70 -9.19
CA GLY A 13 -8.06 -9.93 -8.90
C GLY A 13 -8.43 -9.85 -7.42
N LYS A 14 -7.64 -9.13 -6.60
CA LYS A 14 -7.87 -8.96 -5.16
C LYS A 14 -9.24 -8.38 -4.81
N SER A 15 -9.64 -7.31 -5.50
CA SER A 15 -10.89 -6.59 -5.20
C SER A 15 -12.11 -7.47 -5.42
N GLU A 16 -12.15 -8.19 -6.54
CA GLU A 16 -13.21 -9.14 -6.86
C GLU A 16 -13.31 -10.26 -5.81
N THR A 17 -12.16 -10.84 -5.43
CA THR A 17 -12.09 -11.86 -4.38
C THR A 17 -12.54 -11.31 -3.02
N ALA A 18 -12.16 -10.08 -2.68
CA ALA A 18 -12.54 -9.43 -1.42
C ALA A 18 -14.06 -9.15 -1.35
N ILE A 19 -14.67 -8.69 -2.44
CA ILE A 19 -16.12 -8.46 -2.50
C ILE A 19 -16.88 -9.79 -2.33
N ALA A 20 -16.48 -10.82 -3.08
CA ALA A 20 -17.12 -12.14 -2.97
C ALA A 20 -17.02 -12.69 -1.53
N LEU A 21 -15.84 -12.55 -0.90
CA LEU A 21 -15.64 -12.98 0.49
C LEU A 21 -16.46 -12.14 1.47
N ALA A 22 -16.47 -10.81 1.31
CA ALA A 22 -17.22 -9.90 2.17
C ALA A 22 -18.73 -10.18 2.10
N LYS A 23 -19.27 -10.42 0.92
CA LYS A 23 -20.69 -10.84 0.75
C LYS A 23 -20.98 -12.14 1.46
N HIS A 24 -20.10 -13.15 1.32
CA HIS A 24 -20.28 -14.46 1.96
C HIS A 24 -20.28 -14.35 3.50
N LEU A 25 -19.47 -13.45 4.07
CA LEU A 25 -19.31 -13.30 5.52
C LEU A 25 -20.20 -12.20 6.13
N GLY A 26 -20.87 -11.37 5.33
CA GLY A 26 -21.51 -10.16 5.81
C GLY A 26 -20.51 -9.12 6.32
N ALA A 27 -19.27 -9.15 5.81
CA ALA A 27 -18.17 -8.32 6.25
C ALA A 27 -18.15 -6.93 5.55
N GLU A 28 -17.37 -6.00 6.13
CA GLU A 28 -17.07 -4.72 5.50
C GLU A 28 -15.60 -4.71 5.01
N ILE A 29 -15.32 -3.94 3.97
CA ILE A 29 -14.01 -3.86 3.34
C ILE A 29 -13.28 -2.59 3.75
N ILE A 30 -11.98 -2.71 4.06
CA ILE A 30 -11.05 -1.58 4.23
C ILE A 30 -10.00 -1.65 3.12
N SER A 31 -9.85 -0.56 2.34
CA SER A 31 -8.82 -0.48 1.31
C SER A 31 -7.43 -0.27 1.93
N ALA A 32 -6.46 -1.09 1.51
CA ALA A 32 -5.04 -0.95 1.81
C ALA A 32 -4.26 -0.57 0.54
N ASP A 33 -4.81 0.38 -0.22
CA ASP A 33 -4.17 1.00 -1.37
C ASP A 33 -3.97 2.49 -1.09
N SER A 34 -2.71 2.95 -1.10
CA SER A 34 -2.36 4.32 -0.74
C SER A 34 -2.84 5.37 -1.74
N MET A 35 -3.13 4.96 -2.99
CA MET A 35 -3.57 5.89 -4.03
C MET A 35 -5.10 5.97 -4.13
N GLN A 36 -5.82 4.94 -3.69
CA GLN A 36 -7.29 4.96 -3.63
C GLN A 36 -7.85 5.83 -2.50
N LEU A 37 -6.97 6.32 -1.60
CA LEU A 37 -7.35 7.29 -0.56
C LEU A 37 -7.81 8.63 -1.16
N TYR A 38 -7.30 8.98 -2.35
CA TYR A 38 -7.50 10.29 -2.95
C TYR A 38 -8.78 10.37 -3.76
N LYS A 39 -9.57 11.41 -3.54
CA LYS A 39 -10.77 11.73 -4.31
C LYS A 39 -10.43 12.02 -5.76
N GLY A 40 -11.26 11.50 -6.66
CA GLY A 40 -11.13 11.72 -8.10
C GLY A 40 -9.96 10.99 -8.78
N MET A 41 -9.12 10.27 -8.02
CA MET A 41 -8.12 9.36 -8.58
C MET A 41 -8.73 7.98 -8.78
N ASP A 42 -9.59 7.83 -9.79
CA ASP A 42 -10.44 6.66 -9.95
C ASP A 42 -9.94 5.72 -11.04
N ILE A 43 -9.71 6.25 -12.24
CA ILE A 43 -9.28 5.47 -13.40
C ILE A 43 -7.87 4.93 -13.18
N GLY A 44 -6.90 5.81 -12.87
CA GLY A 44 -5.49 5.42 -12.73
C GLY A 44 -5.20 4.51 -11.54
N THR A 45 -6.06 4.49 -10.52
CA THR A 45 -5.96 3.59 -9.37
C THR A 45 -6.81 2.32 -9.52
N ALA A 46 -7.58 2.22 -10.61
CA ALA A 46 -8.59 1.18 -10.80
C ALA A 46 -9.55 1.06 -9.60
N LYS A 47 -9.96 2.19 -9.03
CA LYS A 47 -10.91 2.26 -7.93
C LYS A 47 -12.28 1.76 -8.40
N LEU A 48 -12.91 0.94 -7.58
CA LEU A 48 -14.23 0.42 -7.89
C LEU A 48 -15.30 1.51 -7.78
N SER A 49 -16.14 1.63 -8.80
CA SER A 49 -17.35 2.45 -8.71
C SER A 49 -18.30 1.91 -7.64
N VAL A 50 -19.29 2.73 -7.23
CA VAL A 50 -20.29 2.32 -6.23
C VAL A 50 -21.01 1.04 -6.66
N ASP A 51 -21.39 0.95 -7.93
CA ASP A 51 -22.10 -0.22 -8.47
C ASP A 51 -21.21 -1.48 -8.45
N GLN A 52 -19.91 -1.33 -8.73
CA GLN A 52 -18.94 -2.42 -8.70
C GLN A 52 -18.65 -2.93 -7.28
N ARG A 53 -18.93 -2.14 -6.25
CA ARG A 53 -18.81 -2.57 -4.84
C ARG A 53 -19.94 -3.53 -4.41
N ASP A 54 -20.93 -3.71 -5.24
CA ASP A 54 -22.00 -4.72 -5.12
C ASP A 54 -22.68 -4.73 -3.72
N GLY A 55 -23.00 -3.54 -3.20
CA GLY A 55 -23.63 -3.33 -1.91
C GLY A 55 -22.73 -3.53 -0.69
N VAL A 56 -21.45 -3.89 -0.88
CA VAL A 56 -20.48 -4.05 0.23
C VAL A 56 -19.94 -2.69 0.66
N ALA A 57 -19.98 -2.40 1.97
CA ALA A 57 -19.40 -1.18 2.52
C ALA A 57 -17.87 -1.18 2.36
N HIS A 58 -17.33 -0.12 1.77
CA HIS A 58 -15.90 0.09 1.59
C HIS A 58 -15.45 1.33 2.36
N HIS A 59 -14.34 1.21 3.06
CA HIS A 59 -13.74 2.26 3.88
C HIS A 59 -12.34 2.61 3.36
N LEU A 60 -11.89 3.81 3.68
CA LEU A 60 -10.61 4.39 3.24
C LEU A 60 -10.49 4.46 1.72
N LEU A 61 -11.58 4.82 1.08
CA LEU A 61 -11.65 5.29 -0.31
C LEU A 61 -12.10 6.75 -0.29
N ASP A 62 -11.53 7.60 -1.13
CA ASP A 62 -11.96 9.00 -1.30
C ASP A 62 -11.97 9.84 0.00
N VAL A 63 -10.95 9.66 0.83
CA VAL A 63 -10.85 10.29 2.16
C VAL A 63 -9.87 11.45 2.23
N LEU A 64 -9.07 11.67 1.18
CA LEU A 64 -8.10 12.76 1.07
C LEU A 64 -8.28 13.53 -0.23
N GLU A 65 -8.03 14.82 -0.19
CA GLU A 65 -7.87 15.63 -1.39
C GLU A 65 -6.47 15.40 -2.02
N VAL A 66 -6.31 15.63 -3.31
CA VAL A 66 -5.05 15.31 -4.03
C VAL A 66 -3.84 16.16 -3.60
N HIS A 67 -4.09 17.29 -2.95
CA HIS A 67 -3.04 18.15 -2.39
C HIS A 67 -2.63 17.76 -0.97
N GLU A 68 -3.38 16.86 -0.31
CA GLU A 68 -3.05 16.35 1.02
C GLU A 68 -2.00 15.23 0.94
N ASP A 69 -1.22 15.07 1.99
CA ASP A 69 -0.20 14.03 2.06
C ASP A 69 -0.70 12.82 2.87
N ALA A 70 -0.86 11.69 2.19
CA ALA A 70 -1.06 10.42 2.88
C ALA A 70 0.24 9.97 3.57
N ASN A 71 0.15 9.61 4.86
CA ASN A 71 1.24 8.97 5.57
C ASN A 71 0.78 7.69 6.27
N VAL A 72 1.72 6.82 6.56
CA VAL A 72 1.42 5.48 7.09
C VAL A 72 0.93 5.51 8.53
N ALA A 73 1.36 6.48 9.36
CA ALA A 73 0.92 6.62 10.75
C ALA A 73 -0.57 6.98 10.81
N TRP A 74 -0.96 7.98 10.02
CA TRP A 74 -2.37 8.37 9.87
C TRP A 74 -3.23 7.20 9.36
N TYR A 75 -2.73 6.45 8.37
CA TYR A 75 -3.45 5.28 7.86
C TYR A 75 -3.61 4.19 8.92
N GLN A 76 -2.54 3.88 9.68
CA GLN A 76 -2.57 2.90 10.76
C GLN A 76 -3.65 3.22 11.81
N GLU A 77 -3.66 4.46 12.30
CA GLU A 77 -4.63 4.93 13.28
C GLU A 77 -6.07 4.78 12.77
N ARG A 78 -6.33 5.29 11.54
CA ARG A 78 -7.64 5.26 10.92
C ARG A 78 -8.13 3.83 10.66
N ALA A 79 -7.26 2.97 10.10
CA ALA A 79 -7.62 1.60 9.79
C ALA A 79 -7.90 0.79 11.07
N ARG A 80 -7.08 0.91 12.11
CA ARG A 80 -7.28 0.23 13.39
C ARG A 80 -8.56 0.70 14.09
N LYS A 81 -8.86 1.98 14.07
CA LYS A 81 -10.11 2.55 14.58
C LYS A 81 -11.31 1.96 13.85
N LEU A 82 -11.30 1.94 12.52
CA LEU A 82 -12.38 1.35 11.71
C LEU A 82 -12.56 -0.14 11.99
N ILE A 83 -11.48 -0.91 12.12
CA ILE A 83 -11.56 -2.33 12.50
C ILE A 83 -12.31 -2.48 13.83
N SER A 84 -11.96 -1.69 14.84
CA SER A 84 -12.62 -1.73 16.15
C SER A 84 -14.11 -1.35 16.05
N GLU A 85 -14.44 -0.31 15.29
CA GLU A 85 -15.81 0.15 15.05
C GLU A 85 -16.65 -0.91 14.31
N ILE A 86 -16.10 -1.58 13.30
CA ILE A 86 -16.80 -2.63 12.55
C ILE A 86 -17.00 -3.87 13.46
N HIS A 87 -15.98 -4.26 14.20
CA HIS A 87 -16.07 -5.34 15.16
C HIS A 87 -17.10 -5.07 16.27
N SER A 88 -17.23 -3.81 16.75
CA SER A 88 -18.25 -3.45 17.75
C SER A 88 -19.69 -3.66 17.24
N ARG A 89 -19.88 -3.64 15.91
CA ARG A 89 -21.14 -3.98 15.25
C ARG A 89 -21.29 -5.47 14.93
N SER A 90 -20.43 -6.32 15.50
CA SER A 90 -20.40 -7.77 15.27
C SER A 90 -20.20 -8.19 13.81
N LYS A 91 -19.50 -7.38 13.02
CA LYS A 91 -19.14 -7.67 11.63
C LYS A 91 -17.68 -8.04 11.48
N ASP A 92 -17.40 -8.93 10.54
CA ASP A 92 -16.05 -9.26 10.12
C ASP A 92 -15.46 -8.16 9.24
N VAL A 93 -14.12 -8.08 9.18
CA VAL A 93 -13.40 -7.10 8.35
C VAL A 93 -12.54 -7.81 7.32
N VAL A 94 -12.64 -7.36 6.06
CA VAL A 94 -11.73 -7.75 4.98
C VAL A 94 -10.87 -6.54 4.60
N VAL A 95 -9.57 -6.60 4.87
CA VAL A 95 -8.61 -5.60 4.38
C VAL A 95 -8.09 -6.06 3.02
N VAL A 96 -8.21 -5.24 2.01
CA VAL A 96 -7.76 -5.58 0.65
C VAL A 96 -6.81 -4.52 0.09
N GLY A 97 -5.67 -4.94 -0.44
CA GLY A 97 -4.77 -4.00 -1.08
C GLY A 97 -3.41 -4.54 -1.50
N GLY A 98 -2.64 -3.65 -2.11
CA GLY A 98 -1.29 -3.91 -2.59
C GLY A 98 -0.20 -3.09 -1.90
N THR A 99 -0.56 -2.21 -0.96
CA THR A 99 0.40 -1.40 -0.21
C THR A 99 0.86 -2.18 1.03
N GLY A 100 1.92 -2.98 0.85
CA GLY A 100 2.39 -3.89 1.89
C GLY A 100 2.74 -3.20 3.22
N LEU A 101 3.27 -1.96 3.16
CA LEU A 101 3.53 -1.18 4.37
C LEU A 101 2.24 -0.84 5.14
N TYR A 102 1.12 -0.59 4.45
CA TYR A 102 -0.16 -0.32 5.08
C TYR A 102 -0.72 -1.56 5.79
N ILE A 103 -0.66 -2.71 5.12
CA ILE A 103 -1.06 -3.98 5.71
C ILE A 103 -0.21 -4.28 6.95
N LYS A 104 1.11 -4.12 6.83
CA LYS A 104 2.02 -4.32 7.96
C LYS A 104 1.75 -3.34 9.10
N ALA A 105 1.42 -2.08 8.80
CA ALA A 105 1.07 -1.08 9.80
C ALA A 105 -0.21 -1.43 10.57
N ILE A 106 -1.20 -2.03 9.91
CA ILE A 106 -2.39 -2.55 10.60
C ILE A 106 -1.98 -3.67 11.56
N LEU A 107 -1.26 -4.67 11.06
CA LEU A 107 -1.07 -5.96 11.72
C LEU A 107 0.00 -5.95 12.81
N ASP A 108 1.08 -5.19 12.65
CA ASP A 108 2.26 -5.23 13.52
C ASP A 108 2.36 -3.95 14.35
N ASP A 109 2.97 -4.05 15.53
CA ASP A 109 3.21 -2.90 16.41
C ASP A 109 4.35 -2.02 15.86
N LEU A 110 4.09 -1.43 14.70
CA LEU A 110 4.98 -0.44 14.11
C LEU A 110 4.79 0.90 14.81
N ASN A 111 5.89 1.46 15.30
CA ASN A 111 5.94 2.85 15.75
C ASN A 111 6.43 3.72 14.60
N PHE A 112 5.67 4.74 14.27
CA PHE A 112 6.03 5.74 13.28
C PHE A 112 6.34 7.06 14.01
N PRO A 113 7.62 7.36 14.30
CA PRO A 113 7.98 8.63 14.88
C PRO A 113 7.47 9.80 14.04
N ASP A 114 7.17 10.91 14.69
CA ASP A 114 6.73 12.12 14.03
C ASP A 114 7.73 12.60 12.97
N THR A 115 7.25 13.41 12.06
CA THR A 115 8.06 14.10 11.06
C THR A 115 8.14 15.56 11.39
N ASP A 116 9.33 16.16 11.23
CA ASP A 116 9.54 17.59 11.35
C ASP A 116 9.91 18.16 9.97
N PRO A 117 9.07 19.02 9.37
CA PRO A 117 9.35 19.61 8.07
C PRO A 117 10.65 20.43 8.02
N GLU A 118 11.01 21.13 9.11
CA GLU A 118 12.21 21.94 9.15
C GLU A 118 13.47 21.07 9.27
N VAL A 119 13.44 20.05 10.14
CA VAL A 119 14.52 19.05 10.20
C VAL A 119 14.68 18.34 8.85
N ARG A 120 13.58 17.93 8.24
CA ARG A 120 13.61 17.30 6.92
C ARG A 120 14.20 18.21 5.85
N LYS A 121 13.84 19.49 5.83
CA LYS A 121 14.35 20.49 4.90
C LYS A 121 15.85 20.72 5.10
N SER A 122 16.28 20.82 6.36
CA SER A 122 17.69 20.96 6.72
C SER A 122 18.52 19.77 6.23
N LEU A 123 18.04 18.54 6.47
CA LEU A 123 18.73 17.32 6.06
C LEU A 123 18.76 17.17 4.51
N ASN A 124 17.71 17.58 3.81
CA ASN A 124 17.73 17.60 2.34
C ASN A 124 18.77 18.60 1.80
N ALA A 125 18.79 19.82 2.32
CA ALA A 125 19.79 20.84 1.93
C ALA A 125 21.23 20.38 2.25
N LEU A 126 21.42 19.69 3.39
CA LEU A 126 22.70 19.09 3.71
C LEU A 126 23.09 18.00 2.72
N ALA A 127 22.15 17.13 2.34
CA ALA A 127 22.39 16.07 1.35
C ALA A 127 22.76 16.63 -0.03
N GLU A 128 22.15 17.73 -0.45
CA GLU A 128 22.54 18.44 -1.68
C GLU A 128 23.98 18.98 -1.61
N LYS A 129 24.42 19.43 -0.43
CA LYS A 129 25.74 20.01 -0.23
C LYS A 129 26.86 18.97 -0.12
N ILE A 130 26.65 17.89 0.62
CA ILE A 130 27.71 16.91 0.94
C ILE A 130 27.59 15.58 0.19
N GLY A 131 26.44 15.35 -0.48
CA GLY A 131 26.16 14.13 -1.23
C GLY A 131 25.63 12.96 -0.38
N GLY A 132 25.04 11.97 -1.06
CA GLY A 132 24.38 10.83 -0.44
C GLY A 132 25.33 9.93 0.36
N ASP A 133 26.56 9.76 -0.11
CA ASP A 133 27.58 8.94 0.54
C ASP A 133 27.93 9.48 1.93
N ALA A 134 28.18 10.76 2.06
CA ALA A 134 28.49 11.39 3.33
C ALA A 134 27.29 11.38 4.29
N MET A 135 26.06 11.47 3.76
CA MET A 135 24.86 11.29 4.57
C MET A 135 24.73 9.86 5.10
N PHE A 136 25.09 8.84 4.31
CA PHE A 136 25.09 7.47 4.75
C PHE A 136 26.16 7.20 5.81
N GLU A 137 27.40 7.72 5.65
CA GLU A 137 28.44 7.65 6.68
C GLU A 137 28.01 8.29 8.00
N ARG A 138 27.23 9.39 7.94
CA ARG A 138 26.65 10.01 9.14
C ARG A 138 25.66 9.06 9.81
N LEU A 139 24.81 8.38 9.04
CA LEU A 139 23.89 7.37 9.57
C LEU A 139 24.64 6.21 10.21
N GLU A 140 25.68 5.70 9.54
CA GLU A 140 26.49 4.58 10.03
C GLU A 140 27.14 4.87 11.38
N LYS A 141 27.57 6.12 11.61
CA LYS A 141 28.13 6.57 12.89
C LYS A 141 27.07 6.68 14.00
N LEU A 142 25.85 7.11 13.67
CA LEU A 142 24.77 7.34 14.62
C LEU A 142 23.95 6.07 14.91
N ASP A 143 23.76 5.22 13.91
CA ASP A 143 23.01 3.96 14.00
C ASP A 143 23.57 2.93 13.00
N PRO A 144 24.61 2.19 13.37
CA PRO A 144 25.18 1.13 12.51
C PRO A 144 24.14 0.07 12.11
N GLY A 145 23.17 -0.22 13.00
CA GLY A 145 22.11 -1.18 12.73
C GLY A 145 21.17 -0.71 11.60
N ALA A 146 20.83 0.58 11.58
CA ALA A 146 20.06 1.17 10.49
C ALA A 146 20.86 1.16 9.17
N ALA A 147 22.15 1.46 9.22
CA ALA A 147 23.01 1.45 8.05
C ALA A 147 23.13 0.05 7.41
N LEU A 148 23.16 -1.01 8.20
CA LEU A 148 23.14 -2.39 7.69
C LEU A 148 21.82 -2.76 7.00
N ALA A 149 20.70 -2.13 7.41
CA ALA A 149 19.37 -2.45 6.89
C ALA A 149 18.90 -1.54 5.74
N ILE A 150 19.54 -0.40 5.56
CA ILE A 150 19.17 0.62 4.57
C ILE A 150 20.19 0.60 3.43
N ASP A 151 19.67 0.43 2.19
CA ASP A 151 20.51 0.56 1.01
C ASP A 151 21.07 2.00 0.91
N LYS A 152 22.40 2.10 0.81
CA LYS A 152 23.15 3.34 0.67
C LYS A 152 22.64 4.21 -0.49
N ALA A 153 22.21 3.59 -1.59
CA ALA A 153 21.64 4.31 -2.73
C ALA A 153 20.23 4.91 -2.43
N ASN A 154 19.58 4.49 -1.36
CA ASN A 154 18.26 4.99 -0.97
C ASN A 154 18.36 6.21 -0.04
N LEU A 155 18.83 7.34 -0.61
CA LEU A 155 19.02 8.60 0.11
C LEU A 155 17.76 9.04 0.89
N ARG A 156 16.57 8.82 0.34
CA ARG A 156 15.31 9.15 1.02
C ARG A 156 15.16 8.39 2.35
N ARG A 157 15.56 7.12 2.39
CA ARG A 157 15.54 6.31 3.62
C ARG A 157 16.63 6.72 4.60
N VAL A 158 17.82 7.05 4.09
CA VAL A 158 18.93 7.58 4.90
C VAL A 158 18.49 8.87 5.59
N ILE A 159 17.94 9.84 4.84
CA ILE A 159 17.45 11.10 5.39
C ILE A 159 16.34 10.84 6.43
N ARG A 160 15.42 9.90 6.17
CA ARG A 160 14.37 9.58 7.14
C ARG A 160 14.93 9.00 8.44
N ALA A 161 15.93 8.15 8.37
CA ALA A 161 16.56 7.60 9.56
C ALA A 161 17.28 8.70 10.37
N LEU A 162 18.00 9.59 9.71
CA LEU A 162 18.65 10.73 10.35
C LEU A 162 17.65 11.70 10.97
N GLU A 163 16.53 12.00 10.30
CA GLU A 163 15.45 12.82 10.84
C GLU A 163 14.88 12.22 12.14
N VAL A 164 14.59 10.92 12.15
CA VAL A 164 14.07 10.24 13.35
C VAL A 164 15.08 10.32 14.49
N ILE A 165 16.37 10.13 14.23
CA ILE A 165 17.42 10.27 15.23
C ILE A 165 17.47 11.70 15.78
N GLU A 166 17.38 12.70 14.90
CA GLU A 166 17.45 14.12 15.30
C GLU A 166 16.24 14.56 16.14
N ILE A 167 15.02 14.10 15.78
CA ILE A 167 13.78 14.41 16.50
C ILE A 167 13.71 13.68 17.85
N THR A 168 14.10 12.39 17.88
CA THR A 168 13.87 11.52 19.05
C THR A 168 15.06 11.43 19.99
N GLY A 169 16.26 11.79 19.54
CA GLY A 169 17.52 11.56 20.25
C GLY A 169 17.88 10.08 20.40
N LYS A 170 17.18 9.15 19.71
CA LYS A 170 17.37 7.70 19.78
C LYS A 170 17.74 7.12 18.43
N PRO A 171 18.48 5.99 18.38
CA PRO A 171 18.71 5.30 17.12
C PRO A 171 17.40 4.99 16.38
N PHE A 172 17.42 5.06 15.05
CA PHE A 172 16.27 4.71 14.22
C PHE A 172 15.80 3.28 14.45
N THR A 173 16.76 2.35 14.67
CA THR A 173 16.49 0.94 14.98
C THR A 173 15.71 0.73 16.28
N ALA A 174 15.78 1.65 17.24
CA ALA A 174 14.99 1.60 18.47
C ALA A 174 13.48 1.74 18.22
N ASN A 175 13.08 2.26 17.05
CA ASN A 175 11.69 2.43 16.64
C ASN A 175 11.19 1.29 15.74
N LEU A 176 12.06 0.32 15.42
CA LEU A 176 11.64 -0.86 14.67
C LEU A 176 10.86 -1.81 15.59
N PRO A 177 9.83 -2.50 15.07
CA PRO A 177 9.05 -3.44 15.87
C PRO A 177 9.97 -4.57 16.36
N ARG A 178 9.72 -5.05 17.56
CA ARG A 178 10.30 -6.33 18.01
C ARG A 178 9.75 -7.43 17.11
N LYS A 179 10.57 -8.43 16.79
CA LYS A 179 10.29 -9.49 15.80
C LYS A 179 8.91 -10.18 15.98
N ASP A 180 8.36 -10.16 17.20
CA ASP A 180 7.17 -10.94 17.59
C ASP A 180 5.99 -10.06 18.07
N SER A 181 6.02 -8.75 17.83
CA SER A 181 4.96 -7.86 18.31
C SER A 181 3.92 -7.64 17.21
N THR A 182 2.82 -8.35 17.30
CA THR A 182 1.68 -8.29 16.37
C THR A 182 0.45 -7.74 17.06
N HIS A 183 -0.12 -6.66 16.53
CA HIS A 183 -1.31 -6.01 17.07
C HIS A 183 -2.59 -6.85 16.88
N PHE A 184 -2.68 -7.57 15.75
CA PHE A 184 -3.76 -8.50 15.46
C PHE A 184 -3.21 -9.91 15.22
N PRO A 185 -2.88 -10.67 16.29
CA PRO A 185 -2.27 -11.99 16.15
C PRO A 185 -3.19 -13.01 15.47
N ASP A 186 -4.48 -12.78 15.51
CA ASP A 186 -5.51 -13.66 14.97
C ASP A 186 -5.89 -13.36 13.51
N ALA A 187 -5.30 -12.31 12.92
CA ALA A 187 -5.55 -11.94 11.54
C ALA A 187 -5.10 -13.05 10.57
N GLN A 188 -5.95 -13.37 9.60
CA GLN A 188 -5.61 -14.36 8.58
C GLN A 188 -5.25 -13.66 7.27
N GLN A 189 -4.09 -13.99 6.71
CA GLN A 189 -3.58 -13.35 5.51
C GLN A 189 -3.59 -14.33 4.33
N PHE A 190 -4.18 -13.89 3.22
CA PHE A 190 -4.24 -14.63 1.96
C PHE A 190 -3.62 -13.79 0.85
N GLY A 191 -2.59 -14.35 0.23
CA GLY A 191 -1.90 -13.75 -0.92
C GLY A 191 -2.40 -14.35 -2.23
N LEU A 192 -2.77 -13.51 -3.19
CA LEU A 192 -3.16 -13.97 -4.51
C LEU A 192 -1.97 -13.94 -5.46
N VAL A 193 -1.61 -15.09 -6.02
CA VAL A 193 -0.59 -15.21 -7.06
C VAL A 193 -1.19 -15.34 -8.45
N MET A 194 -0.39 -15.03 -9.44
CA MET A 194 -0.66 -15.22 -10.85
C MET A 194 0.66 -15.51 -11.56
N ASP A 195 0.61 -16.33 -12.64
CA ASP A 195 1.78 -16.50 -13.47
C ASP A 195 2.20 -15.18 -14.11
N ARG A 196 3.51 -15.06 -14.38
CA ARG A 196 4.12 -13.80 -14.81
C ARG A 196 3.57 -13.31 -16.14
N GLU A 197 3.40 -14.20 -17.11
CA GLU A 197 2.95 -13.84 -18.44
C GLU A 197 1.51 -13.30 -18.42
N THR A 198 0.62 -14.01 -17.74
CA THR A 198 -0.77 -13.58 -17.54
C THR A 198 -0.84 -12.26 -16.78
N LEU A 199 -0.01 -12.07 -15.74
CA LEU A 199 0.02 -10.84 -14.97
C LEU A 199 0.47 -9.64 -15.81
N ASP A 200 1.57 -9.80 -16.56
CA ASP A 200 2.12 -8.75 -17.41
C ASP A 200 1.14 -8.38 -18.54
N GLN A 201 0.41 -9.36 -19.10
CA GLN A 201 -0.67 -9.10 -20.09
C GLN A 201 -1.86 -8.36 -19.45
N ARG A 202 -2.31 -8.78 -18.27
CA ARG A 202 -3.39 -8.08 -17.54
C ARG A 202 -3.02 -6.66 -17.20
N ILE A 203 -1.78 -6.41 -16.82
CA ILE A 203 -1.29 -5.05 -16.54
C ILE A 203 -1.35 -4.22 -17.82
N SER A 204 -0.89 -4.76 -18.95
CA SER A 204 -0.91 -4.05 -20.24
C SER A 204 -2.34 -3.69 -20.65
N ASN A 205 -3.24 -4.67 -20.67
CA ASN A 205 -4.65 -4.44 -21.02
C ASN A 205 -5.31 -3.41 -20.09
N ARG A 206 -5.05 -3.49 -18.78
CA ARG A 206 -5.58 -2.53 -17.81
C ARG A 206 -5.11 -1.11 -18.09
N VAL A 207 -3.84 -0.92 -18.43
CA VAL A 207 -3.34 0.41 -18.77
C VAL A 207 -3.98 0.91 -20.06
N ASP A 208 -4.15 0.07 -21.07
CA ASP A 208 -4.85 0.44 -22.30
C ASP A 208 -6.31 0.87 -22.01
N GLU A 209 -7.01 0.12 -21.15
CA GLU A 209 -8.35 0.49 -20.70
C GLU A 209 -8.37 1.82 -19.91
N MET A 210 -7.36 2.12 -19.10
CA MET A 210 -7.27 3.37 -18.36
C MET A 210 -7.19 4.56 -19.32
N TRP A 211 -6.40 4.48 -20.38
CA TRP A 211 -6.33 5.49 -21.43
C TRP A 211 -7.67 5.65 -22.16
N GLN A 212 -8.29 4.54 -22.57
CA GLN A 212 -9.60 4.55 -23.22
C GLN A 212 -10.70 5.15 -22.33
N LYS A 213 -10.63 4.94 -21.01
CA LYS A 213 -11.58 5.49 -20.03
C LYS A 213 -11.32 6.96 -19.70
N GLY A 214 -10.24 7.57 -20.20
CA GLY A 214 -9.96 8.98 -20.04
C GLY A 214 -9.00 9.32 -18.89
N LEU A 215 -8.01 8.49 -18.59
CA LEU A 215 -6.99 8.78 -17.56
C LEU A 215 -6.30 10.13 -17.80
N VAL A 216 -6.06 10.49 -19.06
CA VAL A 216 -5.47 11.78 -19.43
C VAL A 216 -6.38 12.93 -18.96
N GLN A 217 -7.68 12.85 -19.26
CA GLN A 217 -8.66 13.86 -18.86
C GLN A 217 -8.82 13.91 -17.33
N GLU A 218 -8.91 12.76 -16.67
CA GLU A 218 -8.95 12.68 -15.20
C GLU A 218 -7.73 13.41 -14.59
N THR A 219 -6.53 13.15 -15.11
CA THR A 219 -5.30 13.80 -14.64
C THR A 219 -5.32 15.32 -14.86
N HIS A 220 -5.81 15.81 -16.00
CA HIS A 220 -5.95 17.26 -16.25
C HIS A 220 -6.93 17.91 -15.25
N THR A 221 -8.02 17.26 -14.94
CA THR A 221 -8.98 17.73 -13.92
C THR A 221 -8.32 17.82 -12.54
N LEU A 222 -7.55 16.80 -12.17
CA LEU A 222 -6.84 16.76 -10.88
C LEU A 222 -5.70 17.78 -10.79
N LEU A 223 -5.02 18.07 -11.91
CA LEU A 223 -4.04 19.15 -11.96
C LEU A 223 -4.66 20.51 -11.63
N SER A 224 -5.88 20.77 -12.10
CA SER A 224 -6.64 21.98 -11.77
C SER A 224 -7.12 21.98 -10.29
N SER A 225 -7.11 20.82 -9.63
CA SER A 225 -7.51 20.64 -8.23
C SER A 225 -6.33 20.53 -7.25
N GLY A 226 -5.10 20.90 -7.69
CA GLY A 226 -3.93 20.93 -6.82
C GLY A 226 -3.12 19.62 -6.77
N LEU A 227 -3.24 18.73 -7.76
CA LEU A 227 -2.46 17.47 -7.78
C LEU A 227 -0.95 17.69 -7.65
N ARG A 228 -0.40 18.79 -8.18
CA ARG A 228 1.03 19.12 -8.08
C ARG A 228 1.48 19.55 -6.69
N GLU A 229 0.55 19.96 -5.84
CA GLU A 229 0.83 20.45 -4.49
C GLU A 229 1.05 19.27 -3.52
N GLY A 230 0.34 18.15 -3.76
CA GLY A 230 0.48 16.93 -2.98
C GLY A 230 1.75 16.16 -3.32
N ARG A 231 2.60 15.90 -2.33
CA ARG A 231 3.87 15.17 -2.53
C ARG A 231 3.67 13.70 -2.90
N THR A 232 2.53 13.12 -2.60
CA THR A 232 2.27 11.67 -2.76
C THR A 232 1.43 11.38 -3.99
N ALA A 233 0.30 12.05 -4.16
CA ALA A 233 -0.66 11.79 -5.23
C ALA A 233 -0.06 11.96 -6.64
N GLN A 234 0.72 13.03 -6.87
CA GLN A 234 1.37 13.29 -8.16
C GLN A 234 2.36 12.19 -8.61
N LEU A 235 2.84 11.36 -7.68
CA LEU A 235 3.78 10.27 -7.96
C LEU A 235 3.07 8.94 -8.27
N ALA A 236 1.74 8.91 -8.23
CA ALA A 236 0.98 7.70 -8.55
C ALA A 236 1.20 7.27 -10.00
N LEU A 237 1.29 5.95 -10.19
CA LEU A 237 1.47 5.36 -11.52
C LEU A 237 0.29 5.73 -12.43
N GLY A 238 0.60 6.03 -13.67
CA GLY A 238 -0.32 6.61 -14.63
C GLY A 238 -0.33 8.14 -14.55
N TYR A 239 -0.64 8.70 -13.40
CA TYR A 239 -0.69 10.17 -13.21
C TYR A 239 0.68 10.82 -13.40
N ALA A 240 1.73 10.27 -12.79
CA ALA A 240 3.09 10.79 -12.96
C ALA A 240 3.54 10.79 -14.43
N GLN A 241 3.13 9.82 -15.23
CA GLN A 241 3.43 9.76 -16.66
C GLN A 241 2.60 10.75 -17.46
N VAL A 242 1.29 10.86 -17.16
CA VAL A 242 0.43 11.86 -17.82
C VAL A 242 0.86 13.28 -17.47
N ILE A 243 1.35 13.54 -16.25
CA ILE A 243 1.92 14.85 -15.88
C ILE A 243 3.11 15.19 -16.79
N LYS A 244 4.01 14.25 -17.06
CA LYS A 244 5.14 14.47 -17.97
C LYS A 244 4.68 14.74 -19.41
N PHE A 245 3.65 14.07 -19.87
CA PHE A 245 3.03 14.33 -21.15
C PHE A 245 2.42 15.74 -21.20
N ALA A 246 1.66 16.13 -20.18
CA ALA A 246 1.08 17.47 -20.07
C ALA A 246 2.14 18.58 -20.03
N ASP A 247 3.34 18.28 -19.49
CA ASP A 247 4.49 19.20 -19.49
C ASP A 247 5.26 19.22 -20.82
N GLY A 248 4.84 18.43 -21.82
CA GLY A 248 5.51 18.33 -23.12
C GLY A 248 6.86 17.61 -23.08
N LEU A 249 7.17 16.87 -22.02
CA LEU A 249 8.44 16.15 -21.83
C LEU A 249 8.48 14.82 -22.59
N ILE A 250 7.34 14.19 -22.81
CA ILE A 250 7.19 12.92 -23.52
C ILE A 250 5.91 12.95 -24.36
N SER A 251 5.78 12.07 -25.34
CA SER A 251 4.53 11.89 -26.08
C SER A 251 3.48 11.13 -25.22
N GLU A 252 2.21 11.22 -25.62
CA GLU A 252 1.14 10.44 -24.96
C GLU A 252 1.39 8.93 -25.06
N ALA A 253 1.84 8.45 -26.23
CA ALA A 253 2.20 7.06 -26.45
C ALA A 253 3.33 6.60 -25.51
N ASP A 254 4.37 7.44 -25.32
CA ASP A 254 5.45 7.15 -24.37
C ASP A 254 4.94 7.12 -22.93
N ALA A 255 4.03 8.04 -22.56
CA ALA A 255 3.42 8.05 -21.23
C ALA A 255 2.66 6.74 -20.93
N GLN A 256 1.91 6.24 -21.91
CA GLN A 256 1.18 4.98 -21.79
C GLN A 256 2.13 3.78 -21.64
N GLU A 257 3.15 3.66 -22.48
CA GLU A 257 4.13 2.58 -22.42
C GLU A 257 4.99 2.64 -21.14
N ASP A 258 5.38 3.84 -20.71
CA ASP A 258 6.07 4.03 -19.44
C ASP A 258 5.20 3.61 -18.24
N THR A 259 3.89 3.85 -18.31
CA THR A 259 2.95 3.41 -17.28
C THR A 259 2.87 1.88 -17.22
N LYS A 260 2.79 1.19 -18.35
CA LYS A 260 2.83 -0.28 -18.41
C LYS A 260 4.11 -0.83 -17.78
N ARG A 261 5.27 -0.27 -18.17
CA ARG A 261 6.58 -0.67 -17.66
C ARG A 261 6.69 -0.44 -16.14
N ALA A 262 6.32 0.74 -15.68
CA ALA A 262 6.39 1.11 -14.26
C ALA A 262 5.43 0.27 -13.41
N THR A 263 4.25 -0.08 -13.94
CA THR A 263 3.27 -0.94 -13.24
C THR A 263 3.77 -2.38 -13.14
N ARG A 264 4.41 -2.93 -14.17
CA ARG A 264 5.07 -4.26 -14.09
C ARG A 264 6.19 -4.27 -13.04
N GLN A 265 7.00 -3.22 -12.97
CA GLN A 265 8.03 -3.09 -11.93
C GLN A 265 7.42 -2.96 -10.54
N TYR A 266 6.32 -2.25 -10.40
CA TYR A 266 5.59 -2.13 -9.13
C TYR A 266 5.03 -3.48 -8.68
N ALA A 267 4.42 -4.24 -9.57
CA ALA A 267 3.93 -5.59 -9.29
C ALA A 267 5.04 -6.50 -8.75
N ARG A 268 6.25 -6.48 -9.37
CA ARG A 268 7.42 -7.24 -8.88
C ARG A 268 7.84 -6.81 -7.48
N ARG A 269 7.84 -5.50 -7.19
CA ARG A 269 8.14 -5.00 -5.84
C ARG A 269 7.12 -5.47 -4.81
N GLN A 270 5.83 -5.50 -5.18
CA GLN A 270 4.78 -6.03 -4.31
C GLN A 270 4.99 -7.52 -4.02
N GLU A 271 5.27 -8.33 -5.02
CA GLU A 271 5.57 -9.75 -4.85
C GLU A 271 6.77 -9.97 -3.93
N THR A 272 7.87 -9.25 -4.15
CA THR A 272 9.07 -9.31 -3.29
C THR A 272 8.77 -8.86 -1.86
N TRP A 273 7.88 -7.89 -1.67
CA TRP A 273 7.48 -7.45 -0.34
C TRP A 273 6.70 -8.52 0.39
N PHE A 274 5.64 -9.03 -0.24
CA PHE A 274 4.75 -10.00 0.39
C PHE A 274 5.38 -11.37 0.57
N SER A 275 6.30 -11.80 -0.29
CA SER A 275 7.00 -13.09 -0.13
C SER A 275 7.88 -13.20 1.12
N ARG A 276 8.16 -12.09 1.80
CA ARG A 276 8.93 -12.06 3.05
C ARG A 276 8.08 -12.28 4.30
N ASP A 277 6.76 -12.27 4.18
CA ASP A 277 5.85 -12.48 5.31
C ASP A 277 5.34 -13.92 5.29
N GLU A 278 5.88 -14.76 6.16
CA GLU A 278 5.56 -16.18 6.27
C GLU A 278 4.11 -16.44 6.76
N ARG A 279 3.44 -15.42 7.29
CA ARG A 279 2.04 -15.51 7.74
C ARG A 279 1.05 -15.58 6.57
N ILE A 280 1.50 -15.22 5.35
CA ILE A 280 0.65 -15.19 4.16
C ILE A 280 0.46 -16.60 3.60
N ARG A 281 -0.80 -17.02 3.51
CA ARG A 281 -1.20 -18.24 2.80
C ARG A 281 -1.44 -17.90 1.34
N TRP A 282 -0.61 -18.43 0.47
CA TRP A 282 -0.66 -18.15 -0.96
C TRP A 282 -1.72 -19.02 -1.65
N ILE A 283 -2.62 -18.37 -2.41
CA ILE A 283 -3.68 -19.02 -3.18
C ILE A 283 -3.23 -19.09 -4.64
N SER A 284 -3.12 -20.31 -5.16
CA SER A 284 -2.76 -20.56 -6.57
C SER A 284 -3.84 -20.02 -7.53
N PRO A 285 -3.48 -19.56 -8.72
CA PRO A 285 -4.45 -19.11 -9.73
C PRO A 285 -5.36 -20.25 -10.23
N THR A 286 -4.95 -21.50 -10.06
CA THR A 286 -5.73 -22.69 -10.44
C THR A 286 -6.73 -23.13 -9.37
N GLN A 287 -6.66 -22.58 -8.15
CA GLN A 287 -7.56 -22.89 -7.07
C GLN A 287 -8.82 -22.00 -7.10
N PRO A 288 -9.99 -22.53 -6.77
CA PRO A 288 -11.18 -21.72 -6.56
C PRO A 288 -10.97 -20.83 -5.31
N ARG A 289 -10.67 -19.55 -5.55
CA ARG A 289 -10.17 -18.63 -4.52
C ARG A 289 -11.07 -18.49 -3.31
N LEU A 290 -12.36 -18.24 -3.55
CA LEU A 290 -13.33 -18.01 -2.48
C LEU A 290 -13.48 -19.26 -1.60
N GLU A 291 -13.69 -20.41 -2.20
CA GLU A 291 -13.89 -21.69 -1.52
C GLU A 291 -12.63 -22.08 -0.72
N THR A 292 -11.46 -21.86 -1.30
CA THR A 292 -10.18 -22.13 -0.64
C THR A 292 -10.02 -21.25 0.61
N ILE A 293 -10.30 -19.95 0.51
CA ILE A 293 -10.24 -19.03 1.65
C ILE A 293 -11.25 -19.45 2.73
N ILE A 294 -12.48 -19.72 2.36
CA ILE A 294 -13.54 -20.15 3.31
C ILE A 294 -13.15 -21.44 4.03
N SER A 295 -12.59 -22.40 3.32
CA SER A 295 -12.10 -23.66 3.91
C SER A 295 -11.04 -23.39 4.98
N HIS A 296 -10.06 -22.55 4.70
CA HIS A 296 -9.03 -22.17 5.68
C HIS A 296 -9.62 -21.44 6.90
N LEU A 297 -10.59 -20.55 6.69
CA LEU A 297 -11.24 -19.82 7.78
C LEU A 297 -12.03 -20.75 8.72
N ARG A 298 -12.63 -21.83 8.21
CA ARG A 298 -13.35 -22.85 8.99
C ARG A 298 -12.38 -23.72 9.80
N ASN A 299 -11.33 -24.21 9.17
CA ASN A 299 -10.34 -25.08 9.82
C ASN A 299 -9.64 -24.37 11.00
N SER A 300 -9.35 -23.08 10.87
CA SER A 300 -8.76 -22.29 11.94
C SER A 300 -9.69 -22.12 13.15
N GLN A 301 -11.01 -22.17 12.98
CA GLN A 301 -11.97 -22.12 14.07
C GLN A 301 -12.05 -23.46 14.83
N SER A 302 -12.03 -24.58 14.10
CA SER A 302 -12.07 -25.92 14.70
C SER A 302 -10.83 -26.19 15.56
N THR A 303 -9.65 -25.77 15.12
CA THR A 303 -8.40 -25.91 15.89
C THR A 303 -8.41 -25.09 17.18
N ARG A 304 -9.02 -23.90 17.17
CA ARG A 304 -9.15 -23.06 18.38
C ARG A 304 -10.16 -23.61 19.37
N ALA A 305 -11.30 -24.13 18.91
CA ALA A 305 -12.29 -24.77 19.79
C ALA A 305 -11.69 -25.97 20.53
N ALA A 306 -10.87 -26.77 19.83
CA ALA A 306 -10.21 -27.95 20.42
C ALA A 306 -9.05 -27.62 21.41
N LEU A 307 -8.54 -26.39 21.42
CA LEU A 307 -7.49 -25.95 22.37
C LEU A 307 -8.07 -25.31 23.64
N HIS A 308 -9.36 -25.06 23.69
CA HIS A 308 -10.09 -24.48 24.83
C HIS A 308 -11.01 -25.50 25.54
N GLU A 309 -11.05 -26.74 25.08
CA GLU A 309 -11.59 -27.92 25.78
C GLU A 309 -10.46 -28.68 26.51
#